data_689142f498079ab1cad30ac92204fb7d
#
_entry.id   689142f498079ab1cad30ac92204fb7d
#
_cell.length_a   1.000
_cell.length_b   1.000
_cell.length_c   1.000
_cell.angle_alpha   90.00
_cell.angle_beta   90.00
_cell.angle_gamma   90.00
#
_symmetry.space_group_name_H-M   'P 1'
#
loop_
_entity.id
_entity.type
_entity.pdbx_description
1 polymer ?
#
loop_
_entity_poly.entity_id
_entity_poly.type
_entity_poly.pdbx_seq_one_letter_code
_entity_poly.pdbx_strand_id
1 'polypeptide(L)'
;ALLKGVTGESDEPAASDGRRILVDRLWPRGLTKEKAKIDHWAKDISPSNELRKWYAHDPAKWDEFRKRYFAELDRNAAGVEALIEAMGKGPVTFVYGSTERVINNAEALRLYLQKKT
;
A
#
# COMPACT_ATOMS: atom_id res chain seq x y z
N ALA A 1 8.48 13.02 -2.90
CA ALA A 1 8.03 12.51 -1.60
C ALA A 1 9.05 11.55 -1.00
N LEU A 2 9.17 11.52 0.30
CA LEU A 2 10.04 10.60 1.01
C LEU A 2 9.20 9.46 1.59
N LEU A 3 9.29 8.28 1.00
CA LEU A 3 8.58 7.12 1.49
C LEU A 3 9.35 6.49 2.65
N LYS A 4 8.80 6.60 3.85
CA LYS A 4 9.45 6.10 5.07
C LYS A 4 9.36 4.58 5.18
N GLY A 5 8.33 3.97 4.61
CA GLY A 5 8.15 2.53 4.66
C GLY A 5 6.69 2.12 4.73
N VAL A 6 6.43 0.95 5.27
CA VAL A 6 5.08 0.40 5.41
C VAL A 6 4.83 0.02 6.86
N THR A 7 3.56 0.08 7.29
CA THR A 7 3.17 -0.30 8.64
C THR A 7 1.78 -0.94 8.62
N GLY A 8 1.53 -1.84 9.55
CA GLY A 8 0.22 -2.47 9.70
C GLY A 8 -0.78 -1.55 10.37
N GLU A 9 -2.07 -1.80 10.13
CA GLU A 9 -3.15 -1.01 10.71
C GLU A 9 -3.18 -1.10 12.24
N SER A 10 -2.71 -2.22 12.79
CA SER A 10 -2.69 -2.46 14.23
C SER A 10 -1.48 -1.82 14.93
N ASP A 11 -0.51 -1.33 14.16
CA ASP A 11 0.64 -0.64 14.73
C ASP A 11 0.24 0.78 15.13
N GLU A 12 0.77 1.24 16.27
CA GLU A 12 0.45 2.58 16.72
C GLU A 12 1.01 3.64 15.76
N PRO A 13 0.19 4.66 15.41
CA PRO A 13 0.70 5.75 14.61
C PRO A 13 1.81 6.49 15.32
N ALA A 14 2.85 6.85 14.57
CA ALA A 14 3.96 7.65 15.09
C ALA A 14 4.02 8.98 14.34
N ALA A 15 4.41 10.04 15.04
CA ALA A 15 4.55 11.35 14.41
C ALA A 15 5.55 11.31 13.26
N SER A 16 6.58 10.47 13.37
CA SER A 16 7.59 10.32 12.33
C SER A 16 7.09 9.61 11.07
N ASP A 17 5.89 9.01 11.11
CA ASP A 17 5.30 8.37 9.92
C ASP A 17 5.00 9.38 8.82
N GLY A 18 4.81 10.65 9.17
CA GLY A 18 4.40 11.65 8.23
C GLY A 18 2.98 11.40 7.75
N ARG A 19 2.74 11.56 6.45
CA ARG A 19 1.43 11.29 5.86
C ARG A 19 1.20 9.79 5.82
N ARG A 20 0.08 9.34 6.37
CA ARG A 20 -0.28 7.92 6.44
C ARG A 20 -1.33 7.62 5.38
N ILE A 21 -1.00 6.73 4.45
CA ILE A 21 -1.85 6.40 3.30
C ILE A 21 -2.23 4.93 3.37
N LEU A 22 -3.52 4.65 3.51
CA LEU A 22 -4.04 3.28 3.46
C LEU A 22 -4.08 2.82 2.01
N VAL A 23 -3.44 1.69 1.73
CA VAL A 23 -3.29 1.19 0.35
C VAL A 23 -4.07 -0.10 0.09
N ASP A 24 -4.99 -0.48 0.97
CA ASP A 24 -5.87 -1.63 0.78
C ASP A 24 -7.14 -1.22 0.03
N ARG A 25 -7.73 -2.17 -0.70
CA ARG A 25 -8.97 -1.94 -1.44
C ARG A 25 -10.15 -1.70 -0.50
N LEU A 26 -10.20 -2.43 0.61
CA LEU A 26 -11.28 -2.35 1.58
C LEU A 26 -10.80 -1.69 2.86
N TRP A 27 -11.68 -0.89 3.46
CA TRP A 27 -11.39 -0.31 4.77
C TRP A 27 -11.40 -1.44 5.81
N PRO A 28 -10.32 -1.59 6.60
CA PRO A 28 -10.25 -2.68 7.56
C PRO A 28 -11.39 -2.62 8.60
N ARG A 29 -11.98 -3.77 8.87
CA ARG A 29 -13.09 -3.87 9.81
C ARG A 29 -12.65 -3.44 11.22
N GLY A 30 -13.45 -2.59 11.84
CA GLY A 30 -13.17 -2.12 13.20
C GLY A 30 -12.17 -0.98 13.29
N LEU A 31 -11.56 -0.60 12.15
CA LEU A 31 -10.59 0.49 12.16
C LEU A 31 -11.32 1.83 12.11
N THR A 32 -11.03 2.72 13.05
CA THR A 32 -11.51 4.09 12.98
C THR A 32 -10.43 4.98 12.38
N LYS A 33 -10.88 6.01 11.67
CA LYS A 33 -9.97 6.97 11.04
C LYS A 33 -9.10 7.67 12.09
N GLU A 34 -9.66 7.99 13.22
CA GLU A 34 -8.94 8.67 14.31
C GLU A 34 -7.85 7.80 14.90
N LYS A 35 -8.15 6.52 15.16
CA LYS A 35 -7.15 5.59 15.72
C LYS A 35 -6.00 5.30 14.78
N ALA A 36 -6.32 5.11 13.51
CA ALA A 36 -5.31 4.80 12.50
C ALA A 36 -4.59 6.03 12.00
N LYS A 37 -5.16 7.21 12.20
CA LYS A 37 -4.63 8.47 11.69
C LYS A 37 -4.34 8.40 10.20
N ILE A 38 -5.30 7.87 9.44
CA ILE A 38 -5.18 7.77 7.98
C ILE A 38 -5.48 9.13 7.36
N ASP A 39 -4.51 9.65 6.60
CA ASP A 39 -4.64 10.93 5.92
C ASP A 39 -5.27 10.79 4.54
N HIS A 40 -5.09 9.63 3.91
CA HIS A 40 -5.62 9.39 2.58
C HIS A 40 -5.82 7.88 2.37
N TRP A 41 -6.93 7.52 1.72
CA TRP A 41 -7.21 6.12 1.36
C TRP A 41 -7.07 5.95 -0.14
N ALA A 42 -5.99 5.28 -0.57
CA ALA A 42 -5.68 5.06 -1.98
C ALA A 42 -6.22 3.71 -2.46
N LYS A 43 -7.53 3.51 -2.37
CA LYS A 43 -8.14 2.21 -2.69
C LYS A 43 -7.96 1.78 -4.15
N ASP A 44 -7.84 2.74 -5.06
CA ASP A 44 -7.74 2.44 -6.49
C ASP A 44 -6.37 1.92 -6.90
N ILE A 45 -5.39 1.98 -6.01
CA ILE A 45 -4.04 1.51 -6.29
C ILE A 45 -3.80 0.08 -5.82
N SER A 46 -4.76 -0.53 -5.12
CA SER A 46 -4.60 -1.89 -4.61
C SER A 46 -4.66 -2.93 -5.72
N PRO A 47 -4.12 -4.14 -5.48
CA PRO A 47 -4.21 -5.22 -6.48
C PRO A 47 -5.66 -5.58 -6.78
N SER A 48 -5.91 -6.10 -7.98
CA SER A 48 -7.25 -6.55 -8.36
C SER A 48 -7.72 -7.68 -7.42
N ASN A 49 -9.05 -7.85 -7.34
CA ASN A 49 -9.61 -8.94 -6.55
C ASN A 49 -9.12 -10.31 -7.03
N GLU A 50 -9.01 -10.47 -8.34
CA GLU A 50 -8.51 -11.72 -8.93
C GLU A 50 -7.10 -12.01 -8.51
N LEU A 51 -6.23 -11.02 -8.55
CA LEU A 51 -4.83 -11.17 -8.16
C LEU A 51 -4.71 -11.47 -6.66
N ARG A 52 -5.48 -10.76 -5.83
CA ARG A 52 -5.49 -10.99 -4.39
C ARG A 52 -5.92 -12.41 -4.05
N LYS A 53 -6.98 -12.89 -4.68
CA LYS A 53 -7.49 -14.27 -4.46
C LYS A 53 -6.47 -15.31 -4.91
N TRP A 54 -5.84 -15.07 -6.04
CA TRP A 54 -4.82 -15.99 -6.56
C TRP A 54 -3.62 -16.06 -5.61
N TYR A 55 -3.18 -14.91 -5.11
CA TYR A 55 -2.01 -14.84 -4.24
C TYR A 55 -2.27 -15.50 -2.88
N ALA A 56 -3.39 -15.18 -2.24
CA ALA A 56 -3.83 -15.77 -0.96
C ALA A 56 -2.71 -15.83 0.10
N HIS A 57 -1.82 -14.85 0.12
CA HIS A 57 -0.68 -14.75 1.06
C HIS A 57 0.24 -15.96 1.03
N ASP A 58 0.36 -16.62 -0.11
CA ASP A 58 1.26 -17.76 -0.30
C ASP A 58 2.66 -17.25 -0.63
N PRO A 59 3.65 -17.44 0.29
CA PRO A 59 5.02 -16.93 0.05
C PRO A 59 5.65 -17.47 -1.23
N ALA A 60 5.28 -18.68 -1.66
CA ALA A 60 5.80 -19.25 -2.89
C ALA A 60 5.36 -18.47 -4.13
N LYS A 61 4.29 -17.69 -4.02
CA LYS A 61 3.76 -16.89 -5.13
C LYS A 61 4.24 -15.44 -5.10
N TRP A 62 5.07 -15.05 -4.13
CA TRP A 62 5.44 -13.64 -3.94
C TRP A 62 6.06 -13.00 -5.18
N ASP A 63 7.03 -13.66 -5.80
CA ASP A 63 7.72 -13.10 -6.96
C ASP A 63 6.76 -12.90 -8.14
N GLU A 64 5.90 -13.88 -8.40
CA GLU A 64 4.91 -13.78 -9.47
C GLU A 64 3.82 -12.75 -9.12
N PHE A 65 3.42 -12.68 -7.85
CA PHE A 65 2.47 -11.67 -7.38
C PHE A 65 2.99 -10.26 -7.67
N ARG A 66 4.24 -9.97 -7.31
CA ARG A 66 4.83 -8.65 -7.58
C ARG A 66 4.82 -8.33 -9.07
N LYS A 67 5.20 -9.30 -9.88
CA LYS A 67 5.25 -9.14 -11.33
C LYS A 67 3.88 -8.78 -11.89
N ARG A 68 2.85 -9.51 -11.47
CA ARG A 68 1.48 -9.27 -11.92
C ARG A 68 0.94 -7.95 -11.41
N TYR A 69 1.21 -7.61 -10.16
CA TYR A 69 0.77 -6.34 -9.58
C TYR A 69 1.45 -5.17 -10.29
N PHE A 70 2.75 -5.27 -10.56
CA PHE A 70 3.47 -4.22 -11.29
C PHE A 70 2.87 -4.01 -12.68
N ALA A 71 2.45 -5.08 -13.34
CA ALA A 71 1.78 -4.96 -14.63
C ALA A 71 0.44 -4.26 -14.51
N GLU A 72 -0.31 -4.54 -13.44
CA GLU A 72 -1.57 -3.83 -13.17
C GLU A 72 -1.32 -2.34 -12.93
N LEU A 73 -0.29 -2.01 -12.16
CA LEU A 73 0.08 -0.61 -11.90
C LEU A 73 0.52 0.11 -13.17
N ASP A 74 1.26 -0.56 -14.04
CA ASP A 74 1.66 0.02 -15.32
C ASP A 74 0.46 0.38 -16.20
N ARG A 75 -0.64 -0.37 -16.08
CA ARG A 75 -1.87 -0.10 -16.80
C ARG A 75 -2.79 0.89 -16.08
N ASN A 76 -2.41 1.34 -14.91
CA ASN A 76 -3.19 2.28 -14.10
C ASN A 76 -2.38 3.55 -13.82
N ALA A 77 -1.88 4.15 -14.88
CA ALA A 77 -1.04 5.36 -14.75
C ALA A 77 -1.74 6.47 -13.98
N ALA A 78 -3.04 6.67 -14.22
CA ALA A 78 -3.81 7.71 -13.53
C ALA A 78 -3.86 7.45 -12.01
N GLY A 79 -4.04 6.20 -11.60
CA GLY A 79 -4.04 5.85 -10.17
C GLY A 79 -2.68 6.05 -9.52
N VAL A 80 -1.61 5.67 -10.23
CA VAL A 80 -0.26 5.87 -9.74
C VAL A 80 0.05 7.37 -9.59
N GLU A 81 -0.31 8.18 -10.57
CA GLU A 81 -0.12 9.64 -10.49
C GLU A 81 -0.91 10.25 -9.34
N ALA A 82 -2.15 9.82 -9.14
CA ALA A 82 -2.97 10.31 -8.05
C ALA A 82 -2.35 9.95 -6.69
N LEU A 83 -1.77 8.77 -6.57
CA LEU A 83 -1.07 8.37 -5.35
C LEU A 83 0.15 9.24 -5.11
N ILE A 84 0.97 9.45 -6.13
CA ILE A 84 2.17 10.27 -6.01
C ILE A 84 1.80 11.70 -5.58
N GLU A 85 0.72 12.24 -6.15
CA GLU A 85 0.24 13.57 -5.77
C GLU A 85 -0.23 13.59 -4.31
N ALA A 86 -0.96 12.55 -3.87
CA ALA A 86 -1.41 12.45 -2.49
C ALA A 86 -0.26 12.31 -1.50
N MET A 87 0.86 11.72 -1.93
CA MET A 87 2.06 11.59 -1.09
C MET A 87 2.70 12.93 -0.76
N GLY A 88 2.62 13.89 -1.66
CA GLY A 88 3.20 15.21 -1.43
C GLY A 88 4.72 15.18 -1.34
N LYS A 89 5.30 16.14 -0.64
CA LYS A 89 6.76 16.30 -0.54
C LYS A 89 7.36 15.81 0.78
N GLY A 90 6.55 15.66 1.80
CA GLY A 90 7.04 15.24 3.12
C GLY A 90 7.16 13.74 3.27
N PRO A 91 7.45 13.28 4.49
CA PRO A 91 7.51 11.85 4.76
C PRO A 91 6.15 11.17 4.55
N VAL A 92 6.17 9.93 4.08
CA VAL A 92 4.96 9.15 3.80
C VAL A 92 5.17 7.72 4.30
N THR A 93 4.13 7.15 4.88
CA THR A 93 4.12 5.73 5.28
C THR A 93 2.86 5.08 4.73
N PHE A 94 3.02 3.93 4.06
CA PHE A 94 1.88 3.15 3.58
C PHE A 94 1.36 2.27 4.71
N VAL A 95 0.03 2.22 4.87
CA VAL A 95 -0.66 1.44 5.89
C VAL A 95 -1.41 0.31 5.21
N TYR A 96 -1.37 -0.88 5.78
CA TYR A 96 -2.05 -2.05 5.24
C TYR A 96 -2.74 -2.83 6.37
N GLY A 97 -3.75 -3.63 6.00
CA GLY A 97 -4.54 -4.40 6.97
C GLY A 97 -4.13 -5.86 7.10
N SER A 98 -3.17 -6.33 6.31
CA SER A 98 -2.72 -7.72 6.35
C SER A 98 -1.93 -8.01 7.62
N THR A 99 -2.01 -9.25 8.12
CA THR A 99 -1.16 -9.70 9.22
C THR A 99 0.26 -10.05 8.75
N GLU A 100 0.45 -10.23 7.44
CA GLU A 100 1.76 -10.52 6.88
C GLU A 100 2.56 -9.23 6.75
N ARG A 101 3.67 -9.12 7.49
CA ARG A 101 4.42 -7.87 7.59
C ARG A 101 5.51 -7.71 6.54
N VAL A 102 5.92 -8.78 5.88
CA VAL A 102 7.03 -8.73 4.94
C VAL A 102 6.53 -8.78 3.49
N ILE A 103 5.66 -9.73 3.17
CA ILE A 103 5.18 -9.96 1.81
C ILE A 103 3.71 -9.57 1.67
N ASN A 104 3.44 -8.28 1.54
CA ASN A 104 2.09 -7.74 1.40
C ASN A 104 2.03 -6.74 0.26
N ASN A 105 0.81 -6.32 -0.10
CA ASN A 105 0.60 -5.39 -1.21
C ASN A 105 1.26 -4.02 -0.96
N ALA A 106 1.30 -3.56 0.28
CA ALA A 106 1.95 -2.28 0.59
C ALA A 106 3.46 -2.36 0.30
N GLU A 107 4.10 -3.46 0.66
CA GLU A 107 5.53 -3.67 0.37
C GLU A 107 5.77 -3.76 -1.14
N ALA A 108 4.90 -4.47 -1.87
CA ALA A 108 5.01 -4.56 -3.32
C ALA A 108 4.88 -3.17 -3.96
N LEU A 109 3.93 -2.36 -3.49
CA LEU A 109 3.76 -1.00 -3.99
C LEU A 109 4.99 -0.13 -3.69
N ARG A 110 5.56 -0.26 -2.51
CA ARG A 110 6.79 0.46 -2.14
C ARG A 110 7.92 0.12 -3.11
N LEU A 111 8.10 -1.16 -3.40
CA LEU A 111 9.13 -1.62 -4.34
C LEU A 111 8.90 -1.07 -5.74
N TYR A 112 7.65 -1.05 -6.18
CA TYR A 112 7.30 -0.51 -7.49
C TYR A 112 7.69 0.96 -7.61
N LEU A 113 7.35 1.76 -6.60
CA LEU A 113 7.65 3.19 -6.62
C LEU A 113 9.15 3.46 -6.53
N GLN A 114 9.90 2.66 -5.78
CA GLN A 114 11.35 2.78 -5.74
C GLN A 114 11.98 2.55 -7.11
N LYS A 115 11.45 1.60 -7.85
CA LYS A 115 11.97 1.29 -9.18
C LYS A 115 11.71 2.41 -10.18
N LYS A 116 10.63 3.18 -9.98
CA LYS A 116 10.26 4.28 -10.87
C LYS A 116 11.01 5.57 -10.58
N THR A 117 11.53 5.71 -9.40
CA THR A 117 12.31 6.88 -9.02
C THR A 117 13.79 6.56 -9.04
#